data_64eb37f2e9cdab10377e2d41d8ba8d59
#
_entry.id   64eb37f2e9cdab10377e2d41d8ba8d59
#
_cell.length_a   1.000
_cell.length_b   1.000
_cell.length_c   1.000
_cell.angle_alpha   90.00
_cell.angle_beta   90.00
_cell.angle_gamma   90.00
#
_symmetry.space_group_name_H-M   'P 1'
#
loop_
_entity.id
_entity.type
_entity.pdbx_description
1 polymer ?
#
loop_
_entity_poly.entity_id
_entity_poly.type
_entity_poly.pdbx_seq_one_letter_code
_entity_poly.pdbx_strand_id
1 'polypeptide(L)'
;GLLFLGLKFLKQSVPEVDSEILAFLSGYTQLGILSLLIFIAVGVILTIVVQSSSAAMTITITMAYSGWIDFPTACALVLGENIGTTITAYLASLNANYHAKRTARAHMIFNIAGVVWMIISFKYFIKFVDNILINSHVPYSTDLYSNSPELFMNIPIHLSLFHTLFNIINVLLLIWF
;
A
#
# COMPACT_ATOMS: atom_id res chain seq x y z
N GLY A 1 -18.69 8.64 13.81
CA GLY A 1 -19.04 7.36 14.43
C GLY A 1 -17.82 6.60 14.95
N LEU A 2 -18.01 5.38 15.46
CA LEU A 2 -16.96 4.55 16.10
C LEU A 2 -15.74 4.31 15.21
N LEU A 3 -15.91 4.18 13.89
CA LEU A 3 -14.82 4.01 12.94
C LEU A 3 -13.86 5.20 12.93
N PHE A 4 -14.39 6.43 12.88
CA PHE A 4 -13.54 7.63 12.93
C PHE A 4 -12.88 7.83 14.29
N LEU A 5 -13.54 7.40 15.36
CA LEU A 5 -12.96 7.42 16.70
C LEU A 5 -11.77 6.42 16.78
N GLY A 6 -11.95 5.21 16.23
CA GLY A 6 -10.90 4.21 16.15
C GLY A 6 -9.69 4.69 15.33
N LEU A 7 -9.92 5.31 14.17
CA LEU A 7 -8.87 5.93 13.36
C LEU A 7 -8.13 7.05 14.10
N LYS A 8 -8.87 7.88 14.86
CA LYS A 8 -8.27 8.93 15.69
C LYS A 8 -7.37 8.34 16.77
N PHE A 9 -7.83 7.32 17.49
CA PHE A 9 -7.03 6.63 18.50
C PHE A 9 -5.81 5.96 17.90
N LEU A 10 -5.95 5.31 16.74
CA LEU A 10 -4.82 4.70 16.05
C LEU A 10 -3.75 5.74 15.71
N LYS A 11 -4.14 6.89 15.14
CA LYS A 11 -3.22 8.00 14.87
C LYS A 11 -2.53 8.53 16.13
N GLN A 12 -3.27 8.63 17.24
CA GLN A 12 -2.71 9.09 18.53
C GLN A 12 -1.82 8.06 19.20
N SER A 13 -1.96 6.78 18.87
CA SER A 13 -1.16 5.67 19.42
C SER A 13 0.17 5.48 18.70
N VAL A 14 0.36 6.12 17.55
CA VAL A 14 1.65 6.08 16.82
C VAL A 14 2.64 6.97 17.60
N PRO A 15 3.73 6.40 18.13
CA PRO A 15 4.72 7.18 18.87
C PRO A 15 5.42 8.19 17.95
N GLU A 16 6.01 9.23 18.53
CA GLU A 16 6.93 10.09 17.79
C GLU A 16 8.09 9.25 17.28
N VAL A 17 8.51 9.54 16.04
CA VAL A 17 9.53 8.73 15.38
C VAL A 17 10.88 8.95 16.04
N ASP A 18 11.47 7.89 16.54
CA ASP A 18 12.86 7.92 16.97
C ASP A 18 13.79 8.11 15.75
N SER A 19 14.77 8.99 15.88
CA SER A 19 15.75 9.27 14.84
C SER A 19 16.52 8.03 14.39
N GLU A 20 16.72 7.05 15.29
CA GLU A 20 17.38 5.78 14.96
C GLU A 20 16.49 4.91 14.04
N ILE A 21 15.18 4.89 14.27
CA ILE A 21 14.23 4.16 13.43
C ILE A 21 14.16 4.80 12.03
N LEU A 22 14.13 6.14 11.96
CA LEU A 22 14.17 6.84 10.68
C LEU A 22 15.46 6.55 9.90
N ALA A 23 16.60 6.60 10.56
CA ALA A 23 17.89 6.29 9.93
C ALA A 23 17.95 4.83 9.44
N PHE A 24 17.41 3.89 10.22
CA PHE A 24 17.29 2.49 9.82
C PHE A 24 16.40 2.33 8.57
N LEU A 25 15.19 2.87 8.58
CA LEU A 25 14.26 2.80 7.45
C LEU A 25 14.83 3.47 6.20
N SER A 26 15.43 4.65 6.34
CA SER A 26 16.04 5.38 5.22
C SER A 26 17.17 4.61 4.54
N GLY A 27 17.92 3.79 5.29
CA GLY A 27 18.94 2.91 4.74
C GLY A 27 18.38 1.88 3.76
N TYR A 28 17.14 1.42 3.97
CA TYR A 28 16.48 0.46 3.09
C TYR A 28 15.73 1.12 1.93
N THR A 29 15.28 2.36 2.05
CA THR A 29 14.54 3.06 0.98
C THR A 29 15.43 3.40 -0.23
N GLN A 30 16.75 3.46 -0.06
CA GLN A 30 17.69 3.81 -1.13
C GLN A 30 18.17 2.64 -1.99
N LEU A 31 17.76 1.40 -1.69
CA LEU A 31 18.20 0.19 -2.39
C LEU A 31 17.53 -0.04 -3.76
N GLY A 32 16.78 0.90 -4.27
CA GLY A 32 16.13 0.82 -5.58
C GLY A 32 15.09 -0.32 -5.64
N ILE A 33 15.23 -1.23 -6.61
CA ILE A 33 14.28 -2.35 -6.78
C ILE A 33 14.30 -3.33 -5.60
N LEU A 34 15.42 -3.48 -4.92
CA LEU A 34 15.50 -4.33 -3.73
C LEU A 34 14.68 -3.75 -2.57
N SER A 35 14.71 -2.43 -2.40
CA SER A 35 13.83 -1.73 -1.45
C SER A 35 12.36 -2.06 -1.73
N LEU A 36 11.93 -1.91 -2.98
CA LEU A 36 10.57 -2.21 -3.40
C LEU A 36 10.15 -3.65 -3.02
N LEU A 37 10.99 -4.63 -3.30
CA LEU A 37 10.72 -6.03 -2.98
C LEU A 37 10.68 -6.31 -1.47
N ILE A 38 11.58 -5.70 -0.70
CA ILE A 38 11.58 -5.82 0.77
C ILE A 38 10.29 -5.27 1.35
N PHE A 39 9.87 -4.07 0.96
CA PHE A 39 8.65 -3.46 1.51
C PHE A 39 7.37 -4.15 1.01
N ILE A 40 7.35 -4.71 -0.20
CA ILE A 40 6.27 -5.62 -0.61
C ILE A 40 6.21 -6.84 0.33
N ALA A 41 7.33 -7.47 0.64
CA ALA A 41 7.36 -8.61 1.55
C ALA A 41 6.90 -8.24 2.97
N VAL A 42 7.29 -7.06 3.47
CA VAL A 42 6.82 -6.52 4.75
C VAL A 42 5.31 -6.31 4.74
N GLY A 43 4.75 -5.74 3.66
CA GLY A 43 3.30 -5.55 3.50
C GLY A 43 2.52 -6.88 3.48
N VAL A 44 3.08 -7.91 2.83
CA VAL A 44 2.52 -9.28 2.88
C VAL A 44 2.46 -9.79 4.32
N ILE A 45 3.58 -9.70 5.05
CA ILE A 45 3.67 -10.17 6.43
C ILE A 45 2.71 -9.39 7.33
N LEU A 46 2.69 -8.07 7.20
CA LEU A 46 1.79 -7.19 7.95
C LEU A 46 0.33 -7.64 7.80
N THR A 47 -0.13 -7.89 6.57
CA THR A 47 -1.50 -8.30 6.32
C THR A 47 -1.81 -9.69 6.86
N ILE A 48 -0.88 -10.64 6.74
CA ILE A 48 -1.04 -11.99 7.29
C ILE A 48 -1.15 -11.94 8.82
N VAL A 49 -0.36 -11.11 9.48
CA VAL A 49 -0.37 -10.95 10.95
C VAL A 49 -1.65 -10.24 11.42
N VAL A 50 -2.00 -9.14 10.77
CA VAL A 50 -3.18 -8.33 11.13
C VAL A 50 -4.49 -9.00 10.71
N GLN A 51 -4.47 -9.86 9.69
CA GLN A 51 -5.62 -10.58 9.11
C GLN A 51 -6.75 -9.64 8.63
N SER A 52 -6.43 -8.39 8.36
CA SER A 52 -7.36 -7.37 7.89
C SER A 52 -6.63 -6.38 6.98
N SER A 53 -6.98 -6.39 5.70
CA SER A 53 -6.38 -5.47 4.71
C SER A 53 -6.70 -4.02 4.99
N SER A 54 -7.91 -3.72 5.48
CA SER A 54 -8.28 -2.35 5.84
C SER A 54 -7.52 -1.85 7.08
N ALA A 55 -7.25 -2.73 8.05
CA ALA A 55 -6.42 -2.38 9.20
C ALA A 55 -4.95 -2.22 8.81
N ALA A 56 -4.39 -3.12 7.97
CA ALA A 56 -3.04 -2.99 7.43
C ALA A 56 -2.88 -1.68 6.66
N MET A 57 -3.80 -1.38 5.73
CA MET A 57 -3.82 -0.11 4.98
C MET A 57 -3.86 1.10 5.92
N THR A 58 -4.65 1.05 7.00
CA THR A 58 -4.73 2.15 7.96
C THR A 58 -3.42 2.35 8.70
N ILE A 59 -2.71 1.26 9.05
CA ILE A 59 -1.37 1.32 9.64
C ILE A 59 -0.40 1.98 8.66
N THR A 60 -0.36 1.52 7.42
CA THR A 60 0.51 2.07 6.36
C THR A 60 0.24 3.55 6.11
N ILE A 61 -1.04 3.96 5.99
CA ILE A 61 -1.42 5.37 5.86
C ILE A 61 -0.95 6.18 7.07
N THR A 62 -1.10 5.64 8.28
CA THR A 62 -0.71 6.34 9.50
C THR A 62 0.80 6.51 9.60
N MET A 63 1.57 5.48 9.26
CA MET A 63 3.05 5.55 9.21
C MET A 63 3.52 6.60 8.19
N ALA A 64 2.92 6.62 7.01
CA ALA A 64 3.23 7.59 5.97
C ALA A 64 2.83 9.02 6.38
N TYR A 65 1.64 9.20 6.96
CA TYR A 65 1.17 10.50 7.48
C TYR A 65 2.06 11.04 8.60
N SER A 66 2.60 10.16 9.44
CA SER A 66 3.51 10.52 10.54
C SER A 66 4.97 10.70 10.09
N GLY A 67 5.27 10.55 8.79
CA GLY A 67 6.60 10.74 8.26
C GLY A 67 7.58 9.58 8.50
N TRP A 68 7.09 8.41 8.93
CA TRP A 68 7.93 7.22 9.13
C TRP A 68 8.42 6.63 7.82
N ILE A 69 7.57 6.68 6.80
CA ILE A 69 7.85 6.16 5.46
C ILE A 69 7.42 7.18 4.41
N ASP A 70 8.13 7.21 3.30
CA ASP A 70 7.79 8.03 2.14
C ASP A 70 6.66 7.40 1.29
N PHE A 71 6.15 8.15 0.32
CA PHE A 71 5.08 7.69 -0.57
C PHE A 71 5.45 6.43 -1.37
N PRO A 72 6.63 6.32 -2.02
CA PRO A 72 7.03 5.11 -2.71
C PRO A 72 7.07 3.88 -1.81
N THR A 73 7.58 4.02 -0.60
CA THR A 73 7.63 2.93 0.39
C THR A 73 6.24 2.51 0.82
N ALA A 74 5.35 3.48 1.08
CA ALA A 74 3.95 3.20 1.40
C ALA A 74 3.23 2.47 0.25
N CYS A 75 3.47 2.86 -1.01
CA CYS A 75 2.94 2.15 -2.18
C CYS A 75 3.44 0.70 -2.26
N ALA A 76 4.72 0.46 -1.94
CA ALA A 76 5.27 -0.89 -1.90
C ALA A 76 4.60 -1.76 -0.83
N LEU A 77 4.37 -1.23 0.38
CA LEU A 77 3.62 -1.92 1.43
C LEU A 77 2.20 -2.28 0.96
N VAL A 78 1.49 -1.34 0.33
CA VAL A 78 0.13 -1.56 -0.20
C VAL A 78 0.10 -2.66 -1.25
N LEU A 79 1.08 -2.75 -2.14
CA LEU A 79 1.21 -3.86 -3.09
C LEU A 79 1.37 -5.21 -2.36
N GLY A 80 2.16 -5.23 -1.29
CA GLY A 80 2.31 -6.39 -0.43
C GLY A 80 1.01 -6.77 0.28
N GLU A 81 0.26 -5.78 0.78
CA GLU A 81 -1.04 -5.98 1.44
C GLU A 81 -2.07 -6.63 0.51
N ASN A 82 -2.07 -6.29 -0.77
CA ASN A 82 -2.91 -6.94 -1.77
C ASN A 82 -2.59 -8.44 -1.90
N ILE A 83 -1.30 -8.82 -1.95
CA ILE A 83 -0.89 -10.22 -1.97
C ILE A 83 -1.25 -10.90 -0.64
N GLY A 84 -0.94 -10.27 0.50
CA GLY A 84 -1.20 -10.82 1.84
C GLY A 84 -2.68 -11.17 2.05
N THR A 85 -3.58 -10.30 1.58
CA THR A 85 -5.03 -10.55 1.61
C THR A 85 -5.42 -11.83 0.87
N THR A 86 -4.78 -12.11 -0.25
CA THR A 86 -5.08 -13.32 -1.03
C THR A 86 -4.49 -14.58 -0.40
N ILE A 87 -3.35 -14.46 0.27
CA ILE A 87 -2.76 -15.56 1.04
C ILE A 87 -3.66 -15.95 2.20
N THR A 88 -4.20 -14.98 2.96
CA THR A 88 -5.15 -15.28 4.05
C THR A 88 -6.42 -15.93 3.54
N ALA A 89 -6.98 -15.46 2.42
CA ALA A 89 -8.12 -16.08 1.76
C ALA A 89 -7.81 -17.51 1.28
N TYR A 90 -6.62 -17.75 0.72
CA TYR A 90 -6.19 -19.07 0.30
C TYR A 90 -6.04 -20.02 1.49
N LEU A 91 -5.42 -19.59 2.58
CA LEU A 91 -5.29 -20.38 3.80
C LEU A 91 -6.66 -20.75 4.38
N ALA A 92 -7.60 -19.80 4.42
CA ALA A 92 -8.98 -20.05 4.87
C ALA A 92 -9.69 -21.07 3.96
N SER A 93 -9.35 -21.15 2.69
CA SER A 93 -9.96 -22.07 1.73
C SER A 93 -9.44 -23.51 1.81
N LEU A 94 -8.34 -23.79 2.54
CA LEU A 94 -7.67 -25.11 2.53
C LEU A 94 -8.60 -26.27 2.92
N ASN A 95 -9.53 -26.05 3.85
CA ASN A 95 -10.50 -27.04 4.29
C ASN A 95 -11.88 -26.87 3.62
N ALA A 96 -11.99 -25.96 2.63
CA ALA A 96 -13.23 -25.72 1.92
C ALA A 96 -13.42 -26.67 0.72
N ASN A 97 -14.56 -26.54 0.04
CA ASN A 97 -14.85 -27.30 -1.17
C ASN A 97 -13.97 -26.89 -2.36
N TYR A 98 -14.03 -27.68 -3.43
CA TYR A 98 -13.24 -27.49 -4.64
C TYR A 98 -13.41 -26.09 -5.26
N HIS A 99 -14.62 -25.58 -5.32
CA HIS A 99 -14.93 -24.27 -5.92
C HIS A 99 -14.30 -23.13 -5.12
N ALA A 100 -14.39 -23.15 -3.79
CA ALA A 100 -13.75 -22.17 -2.92
C ALA A 100 -12.23 -22.15 -3.09
N LYS A 101 -11.59 -23.33 -3.13
CA LYS A 101 -10.13 -23.45 -3.40
C LYS A 101 -9.75 -22.87 -4.75
N ARG A 102 -10.53 -23.13 -5.78
CA ARG A 102 -10.29 -22.61 -7.14
C ARG A 102 -10.39 -21.09 -7.16
N THR A 103 -11.42 -20.52 -6.55
CA THR A 103 -11.61 -19.06 -6.46
C THR A 103 -10.48 -18.41 -5.69
N ALA A 104 -10.07 -18.96 -4.54
CA ALA A 104 -8.97 -18.41 -3.75
C ALA A 104 -7.63 -18.45 -4.52
N ARG A 105 -7.36 -19.52 -5.28
CA ARG A 105 -6.17 -19.60 -6.15
C ARG A 105 -6.22 -18.57 -7.28
N ALA A 106 -7.35 -18.43 -7.94
CA ALA A 106 -7.53 -17.43 -9.01
C ALA A 106 -7.29 -16.02 -8.46
N HIS A 107 -7.86 -15.70 -7.30
CA HIS A 107 -7.65 -14.42 -6.63
C HIS A 107 -6.17 -14.18 -6.27
N MET A 108 -5.47 -15.19 -5.78
CA MET A 108 -4.03 -15.10 -5.48
C MET A 108 -3.21 -14.86 -6.75
N ILE A 109 -3.43 -15.62 -7.81
CA ILE A 109 -2.74 -15.45 -9.10
C ILE A 109 -3.00 -14.07 -9.67
N PHE A 110 -4.24 -13.59 -9.62
CA PHE A 110 -4.65 -12.27 -10.09
C PHE A 110 -3.85 -11.15 -9.37
N ASN A 111 -3.73 -11.20 -8.05
CA ASN A 111 -3.00 -10.18 -7.30
C ASN A 111 -1.48 -10.28 -7.50
N ILE A 112 -0.92 -11.49 -7.57
CA ILE A 112 0.50 -11.67 -7.86
C ILE A 112 0.83 -11.13 -9.26
N ALA A 113 0.03 -11.45 -10.28
CA ALA A 113 0.21 -10.92 -11.63
C ALA A 113 0.11 -9.38 -11.64
N GLY A 114 -0.84 -8.84 -10.89
CA GLY A 114 -1.00 -7.40 -10.69
C GLY A 114 0.24 -6.75 -10.10
N VAL A 115 0.80 -7.31 -9.05
CA VAL A 115 2.02 -6.77 -8.42
C VAL A 115 3.22 -6.90 -9.35
N VAL A 116 3.34 -7.99 -10.11
CA VAL A 116 4.47 -8.17 -11.05
C VAL A 116 4.49 -7.07 -12.12
N TRP A 117 3.37 -6.78 -12.79
CA TRP A 117 3.36 -5.70 -13.78
C TRP A 117 3.56 -4.33 -13.13
N MET A 118 3.04 -4.13 -11.91
CA MET A 118 3.23 -2.90 -11.17
C MET A 118 4.70 -2.67 -10.81
N ILE A 119 5.45 -3.69 -10.38
CA ILE A 119 6.90 -3.59 -10.11
C ILE A 119 7.64 -3.04 -11.34
N ILE A 120 7.27 -3.51 -12.54
CA ILE A 120 7.90 -3.08 -13.80
C ILE A 120 7.59 -1.61 -14.10
N SER A 121 6.35 -1.19 -13.87
CA SER A 121 5.88 0.17 -14.16
C SER A 121 5.95 1.14 -12.97
N PHE A 122 6.44 0.71 -11.82
CA PHE A 122 6.31 1.39 -10.53
C PHE A 122 6.67 2.88 -10.56
N LYS A 123 7.87 3.21 -11.08
CA LYS A 123 8.36 4.61 -11.16
C LYS A 123 7.47 5.52 -12.00
N TYR A 124 6.92 4.98 -13.09
CA TYR A 124 6.04 5.74 -13.98
C TYR A 124 4.66 5.89 -13.37
N PHE A 125 4.19 4.85 -12.68
CA PHE A 125 2.86 4.83 -12.10
C PHE A 125 2.73 5.77 -10.90
N ILE A 126 3.72 5.82 -9.99
CA ILE A 126 3.69 6.78 -8.87
C ILE A 126 3.72 8.23 -9.35
N LYS A 127 4.52 8.55 -10.40
CA LYS A 127 4.51 9.88 -11.04
C LYS A 127 3.18 10.20 -11.72
N PHE A 128 2.54 9.22 -12.33
CA PHE A 128 1.23 9.38 -12.94
C PHE A 128 0.16 9.72 -11.90
N VAL A 129 0.16 9.02 -10.76
CA VAL A 129 -0.73 9.31 -9.63
C VAL A 129 -0.53 10.73 -9.10
N ASP A 130 0.72 11.13 -8.90
CA ASP A 130 1.10 12.45 -8.44
C ASP A 130 0.61 13.54 -9.42
N ASN A 131 0.88 13.38 -10.71
CA ASN A 131 0.44 14.31 -11.75
C ASN A 131 -1.10 14.46 -11.82
N ILE A 132 -1.86 13.39 -11.62
CA ILE A 132 -3.33 13.49 -11.59
C ILE A 132 -3.77 14.41 -10.45
N LEU A 133 -3.20 14.26 -9.27
CA LEU A 133 -3.59 15.03 -8.10
C LEU A 133 -3.15 16.50 -8.20
N ILE A 134 -1.93 16.77 -8.68
CA ILE A 134 -1.46 18.14 -8.92
C ILE A 134 -2.38 18.87 -9.90
N ASN A 135 -2.78 18.22 -10.99
CA ASN A 135 -3.62 18.84 -12.03
C ASN A 135 -5.12 18.89 -11.66
N SER A 136 -5.56 18.15 -10.65
CA SER A 136 -6.98 18.08 -10.28
C SER A 136 -7.45 19.20 -9.36
N HIS A 137 -6.55 20.11 -8.93
CA HIS A 137 -6.84 21.20 -7.98
C HIS A 137 -7.51 20.72 -6.68
N VAL A 138 -7.30 19.46 -6.30
CA VAL A 138 -7.77 18.94 -5.02
C VAL A 138 -7.02 19.67 -3.91
N PRO A 139 -7.71 20.20 -2.88
CA PRO A 139 -7.04 20.76 -1.71
C PRO A 139 -6.02 19.76 -1.15
N TYR A 140 -4.79 20.22 -0.89
CA TYR A 140 -3.67 19.38 -0.45
C TYR A 140 -3.03 18.49 -1.53
N SER A 141 -3.25 18.74 -2.82
CA SER A 141 -2.54 18.08 -3.92
C SER A 141 -1.23 18.81 -4.23
N THR A 142 -0.29 18.86 -3.30
CA THR A 142 1.06 19.38 -3.55
C THR A 142 1.97 18.27 -4.06
N ASP A 143 2.94 18.67 -4.90
CA ASP A 143 3.99 17.80 -5.39
C ASP A 143 4.67 17.06 -4.23
N LEU A 144 4.62 15.71 -4.23
CA LEU A 144 5.25 14.85 -3.23
C LEU A 144 6.77 14.95 -3.22
N TYR A 145 7.35 15.58 -4.23
CA TYR A 145 8.80 15.81 -4.36
C TYR A 145 9.21 17.19 -3.89
N SER A 146 8.24 18.06 -3.51
CA SER A 146 8.53 19.37 -2.91
C SER A 146 8.86 19.21 -1.42
N ASN A 147 9.84 19.96 -0.93
CA ASN A 147 10.24 19.97 0.49
C ASN A 147 9.26 20.77 1.38
N SER A 148 7.95 20.69 1.14
CA SER A 148 6.96 21.43 1.93
C SER A 148 6.58 20.68 3.20
N PRO A 149 6.34 21.36 4.33
CA PRO A 149 5.87 20.73 5.57
C PRO A 149 4.51 20.05 5.43
N GLU A 150 3.73 20.40 4.39
CA GLU A 150 2.42 19.84 4.09
C GLU A 150 2.50 18.47 3.38
N LEU A 151 3.70 18.03 3.01
CA LEU A 151 3.96 16.80 2.28
C LEU A 151 3.24 15.58 2.89
N PHE A 152 3.39 15.41 4.19
CA PHE A 152 2.82 14.24 4.88
C PHE A 152 1.28 14.26 4.92
N MET A 153 0.66 15.44 4.86
CA MET A 153 -0.81 15.55 4.82
C MET A 153 -1.41 15.07 3.50
N ASN A 154 -0.62 15.07 2.43
CA ASN A 154 -1.05 14.70 1.08
C ASN A 154 -0.88 13.20 0.79
N ILE A 155 0.05 12.53 1.45
CA ILE A 155 0.35 11.11 1.22
C ILE A 155 -0.90 10.22 1.32
N PRO A 156 -1.81 10.36 2.29
CA PRO A 156 -3.02 9.53 2.36
C PRO A 156 -3.89 9.59 1.11
N ILE A 157 -4.04 10.77 0.50
CA ILE A 157 -4.83 10.96 -0.73
C ILE A 157 -4.13 10.28 -1.90
N HIS A 158 -2.83 10.51 -2.07
CA HIS A 158 -2.00 9.89 -3.09
C HIS A 158 -2.03 8.36 -2.98
N LEU A 159 -1.90 7.84 -1.76
CA LEU A 159 -1.90 6.39 -1.51
C LEU A 159 -3.26 5.75 -1.79
N SER A 160 -4.35 6.44 -1.44
CA SER A 160 -5.71 5.99 -1.74
C SER A 160 -5.97 5.96 -3.25
N LEU A 161 -5.51 6.98 -3.99
CA LEU A 161 -5.62 7.02 -5.44
C LEU A 161 -4.74 5.95 -6.09
N PHE A 162 -3.50 5.78 -5.62
CA PHE A 162 -2.61 4.71 -6.08
C PHE A 162 -3.28 3.34 -5.96
N HIS A 163 -3.80 3.00 -4.77
CA HIS A 163 -4.47 1.73 -4.52
C HIS A 163 -5.69 1.53 -5.41
N THR A 164 -6.52 2.57 -5.56
CA THR A 164 -7.73 2.52 -6.39
C THR A 164 -7.37 2.29 -7.86
N LEU A 165 -6.47 3.09 -8.42
CA LEU A 165 -6.05 2.98 -9.81
C LEU A 165 -5.35 1.66 -10.10
N PHE A 166 -4.47 1.21 -9.19
CA PHE A 166 -3.84 -0.10 -9.31
C PHE A 166 -4.88 -1.21 -9.46
N ASN A 167 -5.87 -1.26 -8.58
CA ASN A 167 -6.90 -2.32 -8.63
C ASN A 167 -7.78 -2.20 -9.89
N ILE A 168 -8.20 -1.00 -10.29
CA ILE A 168 -9.00 -0.79 -11.51
C ILE A 168 -8.22 -1.26 -12.75
N ILE A 169 -6.98 -0.82 -12.89
CA ILE A 169 -6.15 -1.19 -14.05
C ILE A 169 -5.85 -2.68 -14.04
N ASN A 170 -5.57 -3.26 -12.86
CA ASN A 170 -5.35 -4.69 -12.74
C ASN A 170 -6.57 -5.49 -13.21
N VAL A 171 -7.78 -5.08 -12.82
CA VAL A 171 -9.03 -5.70 -13.33
C VAL A 171 -9.13 -5.55 -14.84
N LEU A 172 -8.93 -4.35 -15.38
CA LEU A 172 -9.04 -4.11 -16.82
C LEU A 172 -8.03 -4.90 -17.65
N LEU A 173 -6.82 -5.11 -17.13
CA LEU A 173 -5.78 -5.91 -17.80
C LEU A 173 -6.06 -7.41 -17.75
N LEU A 174 -6.60 -7.91 -16.65
CA LEU A 174 -6.68 -9.35 -16.39
C LEU A 174 -8.08 -9.95 -16.53
N ILE A 175 -9.13 -9.13 -16.71
CA ILE A 175 -10.52 -9.62 -16.84
C ILE A 175 -10.74 -10.54 -18.06
N TRP A 176 -9.84 -10.46 -19.03
CA TRP A 176 -9.93 -11.23 -20.29
C TRP A 176 -9.26 -12.62 -20.19
N PHE A 177 -8.62 -12.92 -19.08
CA PHE A 177 -7.94 -14.19 -18.81
C PHE A 177 -8.62 -14.97 -17.69
#